data_bc6dd2589b2a3936e7b10c7f99c8b6b2
#
_entry.id   bc6dd2589b2a3936e7b10c7f99c8b6b2
#
_cell.length_a   1.000
_cell.length_b   1.000
_cell.length_c   1.000
_cell.angle_alpha   90.00
_cell.angle_beta   90.00
_cell.angle_gamma   90.00
#
_symmetry.space_group_name_H-M   'P 1'
#
loop_
_entity.id
_entity.type
_entity.pdbx_description
1 polymer ?
#
loop_
_entity_poly.entity_id
_entity_poly.type
_entity_poly.pdbx_seq_one_letter_code
_entity_poly.pdbx_strand_id
1 'polypeptide(L)'
;MKIIKNANLITMSEKYGNIENGYVKIQDHKIIEVGKMSDFSDSNIDAEIIEAEGRITTPGLVDAHSHLGMWEDGLDFEGDDGNEDTDPCTPQLRAIDAINPMEASFREAFASGITTVITGPGSANPIGGQLAAIKTYGKRIDDMVIKAPVGIKIAFGENPKATYNDKSQSPSTRMATAALIR
;
A
#
# COMPACT_ATOMS: atom_id res chain seq x y z
N MET A 1 2.32 10.87 24.87
CA MET A 1 2.37 11.80 23.75
C MET A 1 3.73 11.73 23.08
N LYS A 2 3.83 11.97 21.76
CA LYS A 2 5.12 12.12 21.03
C LYS A 2 5.16 13.47 20.33
N ILE A 3 6.34 14.08 20.27
CA ILE A 3 6.54 15.36 19.61
C ILE A 3 7.76 15.28 18.70
N ILE A 4 7.58 15.52 17.41
CA ILE A 4 8.68 15.69 16.46
C ILE A 4 8.99 17.19 16.43
N LYS A 5 10.26 17.57 16.64
CA LYS A 5 10.73 18.97 16.65
C LYS A 5 11.78 19.23 15.58
N ASN A 6 11.94 20.48 15.23
CA ASN A 6 12.96 20.98 14.31
C ASN A 6 12.97 20.23 12.97
N ALA A 7 11.79 19.98 12.42
CA ALA A 7 11.59 19.27 11.16
C ALA A 7 11.25 20.22 10.00
N ASN A 8 11.69 19.88 8.80
CA ASN A 8 11.16 20.48 7.58
C ASN A 8 9.94 19.69 7.12
N LEU A 9 8.74 20.20 7.42
CA LEU A 9 7.49 19.47 7.22
C LEU A 9 6.95 19.70 5.80
N ILE A 10 6.74 18.60 5.09
CA ILE A 10 5.93 18.56 3.86
C ILE A 10 4.58 17.99 4.27
N THR A 11 3.62 18.86 4.61
CA THR A 11 2.40 18.40 5.28
C THR A 11 1.38 17.76 4.36
N MET A 12 1.51 17.95 3.05
CA MET A 12 0.52 17.54 2.04
C MET A 12 -0.90 18.12 2.30
N SER A 13 -0.98 19.18 3.08
CA SER A 13 -2.23 19.84 3.46
C SER A 13 -2.26 21.26 2.87
N GLU A 14 -3.32 21.60 2.15
CA GLU A 14 -3.54 22.97 1.64
C GLU A 14 -3.59 24.00 2.76
N LYS A 15 -4.11 23.61 3.92
CA LYS A 15 -4.23 24.50 5.08
C LYS A 15 -2.88 24.91 5.67
N TYR A 16 -1.93 23.97 5.74
CA TYR A 16 -0.66 24.19 6.43
C TYR A 16 0.50 24.44 5.46
N GLY A 17 0.43 23.94 4.23
CA GLY A 17 1.52 24.00 3.27
C GLY A 17 2.79 23.31 3.79
N ASN A 18 3.95 23.74 3.29
CA ASN A 18 5.25 23.29 3.80
C ASN A 18 5.68 24.22 4.94
N ILE A 19 6.24 23.65 6.00
CA ILE A 19 6.69 24.39 7.18
C ILE A 19 8.19 24.12 7.39
N GLU A 20 9.00 25.14 7.20
CA GLU A 20 10.41 25.10 7.58
C GLU A 20 10.53 25.21 9.10
N ASN A 21 11.40 24.39 9.70
CA ASN A 21 11.62 24.33 11.13
C ASN A 21 10.28 24.24 11.91
N GLY A 22 9.58 23.17 11.69
CA GLY A 22 8.27 22.90 12.28
C GLY A 22 8.30 21.84 13.37
N TYR A 23 7.13 21.63 13.96
CA TYR A 23 6.86 20.55 14.90
C TYR A 23 5.56 19.83 14.59
N VAL A 24 5.47 18.58 15.08
CA VAL A 24 4.25 17.74 15.02
C VAL A 24 4.01 17.17 16.40
N LYS A 25 2.83 17.38 16.99
CA LYS A 25 2.38 16.70 18.21
C LYS A 25 1.47 15.54 17.87
N ILE A 26 1.74 14.37 18.44
CA ILE A 26 1.03 13.12 18.21
C ILE A 26 0.54 12.58 19.55
N GLN A 27 -0.74 12.32 19.64
CA GLN A 27 -1.37 11.69 20.80
C GLN A 27 -2.35 10.60 20.34
N ASP A 28 -2.31 9.45 20.98
CA ASP A 28 -3.24 8.33 20.72
C ASP A 28 -3.38 8.01 19.22
N HIS A 29 -2.23 7.93 18.52
CA HIS A 29 -2.13 7.64 17.08
C HIS A 29 -2.70 8.72 16.15
N LYS A 30 -2.93 9.93 16.67
CA LYS A 30 -3.43 11.07 15.88
C LYS A 30 -2.48 12.25 15.96
N ILE A 31 -2.33 12.94 14.83
CA ILE A 31 -1.71 14.26 14.80
C ILE A 31 -2.71 15.24 15.40
N ILE A 32 -2.34 15.87 16.51
CA ILE A 32 -3.21 16.83 17.21
C ILE A 32 -2.83 18.28 16.93
N GLU A 33 -1.55 18.50 16.57
CA GLU A 33 -1.06 19.84 16.29
C GLU A 33 0.12 19.80 15.32
N VAL A 34 0.19 20.78 14.43
CA VAL A 34 1.30 21.02 13.51
C VAL A 34 1.54 22.52 13.45
N GLY A 35 2.80 22.96 13.56
CA GLY A 35 3.13 24.37 13.55
C GLY A 35 4.61 24.68 13.35
N LYS A 36 4.95 25.96 13.33
CA LYS A 36 6.35 26.42 13.31
C LYS A 36 6.96 26.32 14.71
N MET A 37 8.24 26.02 14.79
CA MET A 37 8.94 26.01 16.09
C MET A 37 8.89 27.35 16.82
N SER A 38 8.75 28.48 16.10
CA SER A 38 8.53 29.80 16.72
C SER A 38 7.28 29.88 17.58
N ASP A 39 6.28 29.07 17.27
CA ASP A 39 4.96 29.08 17.91
C ASP A 39 4.85 27.94 18.95
N PHE A 40 5.91 27.11 19.05
CA PHE A 40 5.92 25.97 19.95
C PHE A 40 6.00 26.41 21.42
N SER A 41 5.06 25.94 22.21
CA SER A 41 5.05 26.13 23.67
C SER A 41 5.30 24.81 24.39
N ASP A 42 6.32 24.80 25.24
CA ASP A 42 6.81 23.62 25.94
C ASP A 42 6.38 23.58 27.43
N SER A 43 5.27 24.21 27.78
CA SER A 43 4.83 24.26 29.17
C SER A 43 4.44 22.85 29.69
N ASN A 44 5.40 22.19 30.37
CA ASN A 44 5.24 20.96 31.19
C ASN A 44 4.57 19.76 30.48
N ILE A 45 5.06 19.41 29.28
CA ILE A 45 4.50 18.28 28.55
C ILE A 45 5.36 17.04 28.81
N ASP A 46 4.80 16.02 29.47
CA ASP A 46 5.36 14.67 29.51
C ASP A 46 5.21 14.00 28.15
N ALA A 47 6.24 14.08 27.32
CA ALA A 47 6.22 13.59 25.95
C ALA A 47 7.59 13.01 25.55
N GLU A 48 7.55 11.98 24.75
CA GLU A 48 8.71 11.49 23.99
C GLU A 48 9.07 12.51 22.89
N ILE A 49 10.26 13.07 22.94
CA ILE A 49 10.75 14.04 21.98
C ILE A 49 11.58 13.34 20.89
N ILE A 50 11.26 13.61 19.64
CA ILE A 50 12.01 13.17 18.46
C ILE A 50 12.60 14.40 17.79
N GLU A 51 13.92 14.58 17.87
CA GLU A 51 14.62 15.66 17.19
C GLU A 51 14.88 15.31 15.72
N ALA A 52 14.26 16.04 14.83
CA ALA A 52 14.42 15.83 13.39
C ALA A 52 15.67 16.49 12.79
N GLU A 53 16.29 17.45 13.51
CA GLU A 53 17.54 18.11 13.09
C GLU A 53 17.49 18.69 11.67
N GLY A 54 16.37 19.28 11.30
CA GLY A 54 16.17 19.83 9.96
C GLY A 54 15.84 18.79 8.88
N ARG A 55 15.68 17.51 9.25
CA ARG A 55 15.29 16.47 8.28
C ARG A 55 13.88 16.68 7.76
N ILE A 56 13.66 16.23 6.52
CA ILE A 56 12.33 16.26 5.91
C ILE A 56 11.44 15.25 6.64
N THR A 57 10.26 15.72 7.04
CA THR A 57 9.21 14.89 7.64
C THR A 57 7.94 15.01 6.81
N THR A 58 7.41 13.88 6.38
CA THR A 58 6.20 13.76 5.56
C THR A 58 5.18 12.88 6.24
N PRO A 59 3.90 12.93 5.84
CA PRO A 59 3.00 11.80 6.08
C PRO A 59 3.56 10.51 5.52
N GLY A 60 3.16 9.37 6.07
CA GLY A 60 3.56 8.08 5.52
C GLY A 60 3.19 7.95 4.05
N LEU A 61 4.10 7.40 3.26
CA LEU A 61 3.90 7.24 1.82
C LEU A 61 2.79 6.23 1.54
N VAL A 62 2.06 6.47 0.46
CA VAL A 62 1.02 5.58 -0.06
C VAL A 62 1.46 5.07 -1.42
N ASP A 63 1.65 3.76 -1.54
CA ASP A 63 1.85 3.12 -2.83
C ASP A 63 0.49 2.71 -3.40
N ALA A 64 0.13 3.33 -4.53
CA ALA A 64 -1.18 3.15 -5.14
C ALA A 64 -1.29 1.87 -5.99
N HIS A 65 -0.21 1.14 -6.24
CA HIS A 65 -0.21 -0.08 -7.01
C HIS A 65 0.95 -0.99 -6.61
N SER A 66 0.65 -2.06 -5.92
CA SER A 66 1.60 -3.08 -5.53
C SER A 66 0.98 -4.48 -5.59
N HIS A 67 1.81 -5.48 -5.34
CA HIS A 67 1.41 -6.87 -5.14
C HIS A 67 1.93 -7.39 -3.79
N LEU A 68 2.18 -6.49 -2.86
CA LEU A 68 2.79 -6.77 -1.57
C LEU A 68 1.99 -7.82 -0.81
N GLY A 69 2.68 -8.85 -0.33
CA GLY A 69 2.12 -9.94 0.43
C GLY A 69 1.59 -11.14 -0.38
N MET A 70 1.70 -11.10 -1.72
CA MET A 70 1.15 -12.13 -2.61
C MET A 70 2.22 -13.00 -3.29
N TRP A 71 3.50 -12.72 -3.08
CA TRP A 71 4.64 -13.51 -3.53
C TRP A 71 5.66 -13.57 -2.40
N GLU A 72 5.78 -14.72 -1.76
CA GLU A 72 6.69 -14.88 -0.64
C GLU A 72 8.12 -15.12 -1.10
N ASP A 73 9.05 -14.29 -0.62
CA ASP A 73 10.46 -14.45 -0.91
C ASP A 73 10.99 -15.81 -0.44
N GLY A 74 11.74 -16.48 -1.33
CA GLY A 74 12.37 -17.77 -1.04
C GLY A 74 11.45 -19.00 -1.10
N LEU A 75 10.20 -18.80 -1.47
CA LEU A 75 9.26 -19.86 -1.82
C LEU A 75 8.95 -19.78 -3.32
N ASP A 76 8.93 -20.95 -3.97
CA ASP A 76 8.52 -21.05 -5.38
C ASP A 76 6.98 -21.07 -5.47
N PHE A 77 6.40 -22.12 -6.02
CA PHE A 77 4.96 -22.24 -6.25
C PHE A 77 4.12 -22.08 -4.96
N GLU A 78 4.61 -22.55 -3.83
CA GLU A 78 3.89 -22.47 -2.55
C GLU A 78 3.73 -21.03 -2.03
N GLY A 79 4.56 -20.10 -2.50
CA GLY A 79 4.50 -18.68 -2.14
C GLY A 79 3.94 -17.80 -3.24
N ASP A 80 3.53 -18.35 -4.38
CA ASP A 80 2.99 -17.59 -5.53
C ASP A 80 1.46 -17.62 -5.53
N ASP A 81 0.87 -16.71 -4.78
CA ASP A 81 -0.58 -16.49 -4.68
C ASP A 81 -1.06 -15.25 -5.46
N GLY A 82 -0.20 -14.69 -6.30
CA GLY A 82 -0.47 -13.43 -6.99
C GLY A 82 -1.34 -13.53 -8.23
N ASN A 83 -1.47 -14.73 -8.83
CA ASN A 83 -2.30 -14.93 -10.01
C ASN A 83 -3.03 -16.28 -9.97
N GLU A 84 -4.36 -16.24 -10.02
CA GLU A 84 -5.16 -17.42 -10.32
C GLU A 84 -5.33 -17.52 -11.83
N ASP A 85 -4.45 -18.25 -12.50
CA ASP A 85 -4.35 -18.26 -13.97
C ASP A 85 -4.98 -19.51 -14.61
N THR A 86 -5.87 -20.18 -13.89
CA THR A 86 -6.67 -21.32 -14.39
C THR A 86 -7.99 -20.90 -15.04
N ASP A 87 -8.48 -19.69 -14.73
CA ASP A 87 -9.67 -19.07 -15.35
C ASP A 87 -9.36 -17.60 -15.68
N PRO A 88 -9.60 -17.14 -16.90
CA PRO A 88 -9.30 -15.76 -17.30
C PRO A 88 -10.19 -14.69 -16.66
N CYS A 89 -11.24 -15.07 -15.96
CA CYS A 89 -12.24 -14.14 -15.42
C CYS A 89 -12.58 -14.51 -13.96
N THR A 90 -11.86 -13.93 -13.01
CA THR A 90 -11.92 -14.25 -11.58
C THR A 90 -12.28 -13.05 -10.69
N PRO A 91 -13.39 -12.29 -10.97
CA PRO A 91 -13.74 -11.07 -10.22
C PRO A 91 -14.11 -11.33 -8.76
N GLN A 92 -14.44 -12.58 -8.40
CA GLN A 92 -14.80 -12.99 -7.05
C GLN A 92 -13.60 -13.12 -6.11
N LEU A 93 -12.38 -13.29 -6.64
CA LEU A 93 -11.18 -13.41 -5.83
C LEU A 93 -10.83 -12.10 -5.15
N ARG A 94 -10.33 -12.19 -3.94
CA ARG A 94 -10.03 -11.03 -3.11
C ARG A 94 -8.57 -11.07 -2.67
N ALA A 95 -7.84 -10.00 -2.85
CA ALA A 95 -6.45 -9.87 -2.42
C ALA A 95 -6.25 -10.24 -0.94
N ILE A 96 -7.22 -9.89 -0.08
CA ILE A 96 -7.14 -10.15 1.36
C ILE A 96 -7.07 -11.64 1.73
N ASP A 97 -7.48 -12.52 0.83
CA ASP A 97 -7.45 -13.97 1.07
C ASP A 97 -6.08 -14.59 0.70
N ALA A 98 -5.25 -13.87 -0.08
CA ALA A 98 -3.93 -14.32 -0.53
C ALA A 98 -2.77 -13.68 0.26
N ILE A 99 -3.00 -12.51 0.87
CA ILE A 99 -1.93 -11.73 1.51
C ILE A 99 -1.41 -12.44 2.76
N ASN A 100 -0.09 -12.72 2.78
CA ASN A 100 0.63 -13.10 3.98
C ASN A 100 1.17 -11.86 4.71
N PRO A 101 0.57 -11.42 5.83
CA PRO A 101 1.01 -10.21 6.55
C PRO A 101 2.36 -10.38 7.25
N MET A 102 2.90 -11.59 7.30
CA MET A 102 4.20 -11.89 7.92
C MET A 102 5.36 -11.88 6.93
N GLU A 103 5.09 -11.68 5.65
CA GLU A 103 6.13 -11.55 4.63
C GLU A 103 7.12 -10.42 4.94
N ALA A 104 8.40 -10.64 4.63
CA ALA A 104 9.49 -9.72 4.96
C ALA A 104 9.31 -8.34 4.30
N SER A 105 8.77 -8.31 3.09
CA SER A 105 8.54 -7.09 2.31
C SER A 105 7.62 -6.07 3.00
N PHE A 106 6.69 -6.50 3.85
CA PHE A 106 5.90 -5.58 4.68
C PHE A 106 6.77 -4.77 5.64
N ARG A 107 7.71 -5.45 6.30
CA ARG A 107 8.63 -4.79 7.24
C ARG A 107 9.57 -3.83 6.50
N GLU A 108 10.03 -4.22 5.33
CA GLU A 108 10.90 -3.39 4.49
C GLU A 108 10.17 -2.15 3.95
N ALA A 109 8.95 -2.31 3.46
CA ALA A 109 8.09 -1.21 3.03
C ALA A 109 7.84 -0.24 4.18
N PHE A 110 7.45 -0.75 5.35
CA PHE A 110 7.22 0.07 6.54
C PHE A 110 8.48 0.81 6.98
N ALA A 111 9.64 0.14 7.04
CA ALA A 111 10.93 0.75 7.40
C ALA A 111 11.36 1.84 6.40
N SER A 112 10.94 1.73 5.15
CA SER A 112 11.18 2.72 4.09
C SER A 112 10.18 3.88 4.09
N GLY A 113 9.22 3.90 5.04
CA GLY A 113 8.22 4.96 5.17
C GLY A 113 6.96 4.76 4.32
N ILE A 114 6.81 3.64 3.63
CA ILE A 114 5.58 3.27 2.94
C ILE A 114 4.62 2.67 3.98
N THR A 115 3.58 3.41 4.35
CA THR A 115 2.68 3.03 5.45
C THR A 115 1.34 2.47 4.99
N THR A 116 1.05 2.62 3.71
CA THR A 116 -0.21 2.17 3.10
C THR A 116 0.06 1.74 1.67
N VAL A 117 -0.54 0.63 1.26
CA VAL A 117 -0.47 0.15 -0.12
C VAL A 117 -1.85 -0.23 -0.63
N ILE A 118 -2.06 -0.06 -1.94
CA ILE A 118 -3.12 -0.75 -2.66
C ILE A 118 -2.47 -1.99 -3.29
N THR A 119 -2.86 -3.16 -2.83
CA THR A 119 -2.30 -4.43 -3.28
C THR A 119 -3.40 -5.33 -3.85
N GLY A 120 -3.01 -6.22 -4.72
CA GLY A 120 -3.92 -7.16 -5.35
C GLY A 120 -3.27 -8.00 -6.44
N PRO A 121 -4.09 -8.77 -7.18
CA PRO A 121 -3.59 -9.72 -8.16
C PRO A 121 -2.71 -9.09 -9.23
N GLY A 122 -1.83 -9.91 -9.78
CA GLY A 122 -1.04 -9.61 -10.97
C GLY A 122 -1.88 -9.48 -12.24
N SER A 123 -1.21 -9.47 -13.37
CA SER A 123 -1.85 -9.14 -14.67
C SER A 123 -2.08 -10.38 -15.56
N ALA A 124 -2.06 -11.60 -15.00
CA ALA A 124 -2.27 -12.80 -15.77
C ALA A 124 -3.66 -12.89 -16.40
N ASN A 125 -4.69 -12.36 -15.72
CA ASN A 125 -6.07 -12.45 -16.15
C ASN A 125 -6.61 -11.15 -16.75
N PRO A 126 -7.49 -11.22 -17.77
CA PRO A 126 -8.32 -10.07 -18.17
C PRO A 126 -9.07 -9.43 -17.00
N ILE A 127 -9.63 -10.24 -16.09
CA ILE A 127 -10.21 -9.82 -14.82
C ILE A 127 -9.60 -10.67 -13.72
N GLY A 128 -8.70 -10.09 -12.92
CA GLY A 128 -7.88 -10.84 -11.96
C GLY A 128 -8.44 -10.93 -10.55
N GLY A 129 -9.31 -10.01 -10.15
CA GLY A 129 -9.87 -9.99 -8.79
C GLY A 129 -9.82 -8.64 -8.10
N GLN A 130 -10.21 -8.63 -6.85
CA GLN A 130 -10.46 -7.43 -6.05
C GLN A 130 -9.19 -6.96 -5.34
N LEU A 131 -8.92 -5.65 -5.44
CA LEU A 131 -7.82 -4.96 -4.78
C LEU A 131 -8.21 -4.53 -3.36
N ALA A 132 -7.23 -4.43 -2.47
CA ALA A 132 -7.40 -3.94 -1.11
C ALA A 132 -6.42 -2.80 -0.80
N ALA A 133 -6.89 -1.78 -0.08
CA ALA A 133 -6.03 -0.79 0.57
C ALA A 133 -5.75 -1.25 2.00
N ILE A 134 -4.48 -1.42 2.33
CA ILE A 134 -4.06 -1.96 3.63
C ILE A 134 -2.91 -1.14 4.23
N LYS A 135 -2.76 -1.23 5.54
CA LYS A 135 -1.55 -0.79 6.25
C LYS A 135 -0.42 -1.78 6.03
N THR A 136 0.81 -1.27 5.97
CA THR A 136 2.01 -2.11 5.86
C THR A 136 2.50 -2.64 7.20
N TYR A 137 1.81 -2.29 8.29
CA TYR A 137 2.13 -2.72 9.65
C TYR A 137 0.93 -3.43 10.28
N GLY A 138 1.15 -4.65 10.74
CA GLY A 138 0.16 -5.51 11.39
C GLY A 138 0.65 -6.95 11.47
N LYS A 139 -0.17 -7.84 12.03
CA LYS A 139 0.09 -9.28 12.15
C LYS A 139 -1.02 -10.13 11.56
N ARG A 140 -2.18 -9.54 11.33
CA ARG A 140 -3.34 -10.19 10.74
C ARG A 140 -3.92 -9.27 9.68
N ILE A 141 -4.28 -9.84 8.56
CA ILE A 141 -4.79 -9.05 7.44
C ILE A 141 -6.04 -8.24 7.82
N ASP A 142 -6.93 -8.81 8.61
CA ASP A 142 -8.15 -8.11 9.05
C ASP A 142 -7.87 -6.81 9.81
N ASP A 143 -6.76 -6.78 10.58
CA ASP A 143 -6.35 -5.60 11.34
C ASP A 143 -5.62 -4.55 10.47
N MET A 144 -5.15 -4.96 9.29
CA MET A 144 -4.41 -4.10 8.35
C MET A 144 -5.33 -3.46 7.32
N VAL A 145 -6.49 -4.03 7.03
CA VAL A 145 -7.42 -3.53 6.00
C VAL A 145 -7.95 -2.14 6.36
N ILE A 146 -7.72 -1.18 5.45
CA ILE A 146 -8.36 0.14 5.50
C ILE A 146 -9.68 0.09 4.73
N LYS A 147 -9.65 -0.53 3.54
CA LYS A 147 -10.83 -0.70 2.67
C LYS A 147 -10.60 -1.87 1.70
N ALA A 148 -11.57 -2.76 1.60
CA ALA A 148 -11.63 -3.81 0.60
C ALA A 148 -13.10 -4.07 0.20
N PRO A 149 -13.41 -4.18 -1.10
CA PRO A 149 -12.54 -3.86 -2.22
C PRO A 149 -12.37 -2.35 -2.45
N VAL A 150 -11.24 -1.95 -3.08
CA VAL A 150 -11.05 -0.58 -3.58
C VAL A 150 -11.08 -0.49 -5.10
N GLY A 151 -11.04 -1.62 -5.78
CA GLY A 151 -11.08 -1.75 -7.23
C GLY A 151 -11.00 -3.21 -7.65
N ILE A 152 -11.00 -3.43 -8.96
CA ILE A 152 -10.80 -4.74 -9.59
C ILE A 152 -9.60 -4.63 -10.52
N LYS A 153 -8.71 -5.62 -10.46
CA LYS A 153 -7.59 -5.74 -11.39
C LYS A 153 -8.11 -6.16 -12.77
N ILE A 154 -7.76 -5.37 -13.76
CA ILE A 154 -8.05 -5.65 -15.18
C ILE A 154 -6.76 -5.52 -15.98
N ALA A 155 -6.53 -6.43 -16.92
CA ALA A 155 -5.40 -6.40 -17.82
C ALA A 155 -5.84 -6.61 -19.28
N PHE A 156 -5.38 -5.72 -20.18
CA PHE A 156 -5.75 -5.70 -21.60
C PHE A 156 -4.62 -6.10 -22.55
N GLY A 157 -3.37 -6.10 -22.02
CA GLY A 157 -2.17 -6.14 -22.85
C GLY A 157 -1.64 -7.55 -23.13
N GLU A 158 -0.32 -7.62 -23.16
CA GLU A 158 0.41 -8.85 -23.50
C GLU A 158 0.28 -9.94 -22.43
N ASN A 159 0.19 -9.56 -21.15
CA ASN A 159 0.23 -10.53 -20.07
C ASN A 159 -0.91 -11.56 -20.15
N PRO A 160 -2.20 -11.19 -20.18
CA PRO A 160 -3.26 -12.20 -20.29
C PRO A 160 -3.20 -12.97 -21.61
N LYS A 161 -2.79 -12.31 -22.69
CA LYS A 161 -2.63 -12.97 -23.97
C LYS A 161 -1.54 -14.05 -23.93
N ALA A 162 -0.35 -13.74 -23.35
CA ALA A 162 0.74 -14.69 -23.22
C ALA A 162 0.37 -15.83 -22.28
N THR A 163 -0.13 -15.52 -21.08
CA THR A 163 -0.51 -16.50 -20.04
C THR A 163 -1.41 -17.61 -20.59
N TYR A 164 -2.45 -17.25 -21.33
CA TYR A 164 -3.41 -18.23 -21.84
C TYR A 164 -2.98 -18.84 -23.17
N ASN A 165 -2.24 -18.13 -24.02
CA ASN A 165 -1.67 -18.71 -25.24
C ASN A 165 -0.68 -19.83 -24.92
N ASP A 166 0.16 -19.67 -23.91
CA ASP A 166 1.15 -20.67 -23.49
C ASP A 166 0.46 -21.97 -23.01
N LYS A 167 -0.76 -21.86 -22.52
CA LYS A 167 -1.63 -22.97 -22.12
C LYS A 167 -2.51 -23.51 -23.24
N SER A 168 -2.41 -22.93 -24.46
CA SER A 168 -3.32 -23.24 -25.59
C SER A 168 -4.80 -22.97 -25.24
N GLN A 169 -5.06 -21.93 -24.46
CA GLN A 169 -6.37 -21.51 -23.99
C GLN A 169 -6.73 -20.08 -24.46
N SER A 170 -7.98 -19.68 -24.29
CA SER A 170 -8.46 -18.31 -24.52
C SER A 170 -8.28 -17.48 -23.22
N PRO A 171 -7.87 -16.20 -23.33
CA PRO A 171 -7.69 -15.40 -24.53
C PRO A 171 -6.25 -15.48 -25.08
N SER A 172 -6.08 -15.78 -26.35
CA SER A 172 -4.79 -15.68 -27.05
C SER A 172 -4.73 -14.48 -28.01
N THR A 173 -5.74 -13.64 -27.99
CA THR A 173 -5.85 -12.41 -28.80
C THR A 173 -6.43 -11.25 -27.99
N ARG A 174 -6.09 -10.01 -28.38
CA ARG A 174 -6.71 -8.80 -27.80
C ARG A 174 -8.22 -8.75 -28.00
N MET A 175 -8.70 -9.32 -29.11
CA MET A 175 -10.14 -9.45 -29.39
C MET A 175 -10.84 -10.31 -28.34
N ALA A 176 -10.27 -11.47 -27.99
CA ALA A 176 -10.81 -12.35 -26.97
C ALA A 176 -10.75 -11.70 -25.57
N THR A 177 -9.63 -11.03 -25.22
CA THR A 177 -9.51 -10.27 -23.98
C THR A 177 -10.61 -9.21 -23.87
N ALA A 178 -10.80 -8.41 -24.92
CA ALA A 178 -11.84 -7.37 -24.93
C ALA A 178 -13.26 -7.95 -24.82
N ALA A 179 -13.52 -9.10 -25.43
CA ALA A 179 -14.82 -9.77 -25.35
C ALA A 179 -15.13 -10.26 -23.92
N LEU A 180 -14.14 -10.78 -23.20
CA LEU A 180 -14.30 -11.22 -21.82
C LEU A 180 -14.60 -10.06 -20.85
N ILE A 181 -14.06 -8.87 -21.12
CA ILE A 181 -14.24 -7.69 -20.26
C ILE A 181 -15.58 -7.00 -20.49
N ARG A 182 -16.20 -7.13 -21.66
CA ARG A 182 -17.53 -6.59 -21.96
C ARG A 182 -18.67 -7.39 -21.34
#